data_a267781aded5f913d8ee43bce75d1b62
#
_entry.id   a267781aded5f913d8ee43bce75d1b62
#
_cell.length_a   1.000
_cell.length_b   1.000
_cell.length_c   1.000
_cell.angle_alpha   90.00
_cell.angle_beta   90.00
_cell.angle_gamma   90.00
#
_symmetry.space_group_name_H-M   'P 1'
#
loop_
_entity.id
_entity.type
_entity.pdbx_description
1 polymer ?
#
loop_
_entity_poly.entity_id
_entity_poly.type
_entity_poly.pdbx_seq_one_letter_code
_entity_poly.pdbx_strand_id
1 'polypeptide(L)'
;MKYDYLIVGAGFAGSVAAERLASQHNKKILIVEKRNHIAGNAYDEFDEFGILVHKYGPHIFHTNSREVFEYLSKFTEWRKYEHKVLANLDGKLYPIPINRTTVNKLYNKSFTSDKEVSDFYESVREKRNPILNSEDIIVNQVGTDLYEKFFKNYTKKQWELDPNQLSPSVCGRIPIRTNTDDRYFTDKYQFMPKDGYTKMFEKMLNHPNIEIMLNTDYKSIINDTKFDKMIYTGPIDYFFDYKFGKLPYRSIRFEWKNLKATKLLKATSYNFVGQKEQYTRITEYKQMTGQISKTTSVSYEFPTFVGEEFYPIPNDENDLIYKKYKKESEKLKNILFVGRLSEYKYYNMDQVVGRVLQTTKKNMK
;
A
#
# COMPACT_ATOMS: atom_id res chain seq x y z
N MET A 1 2.20 -22.89 -27.85
CA MET A 1 3.33 -23.11 -26.94
C MET A 1 2.78 -23.61 -25.62
N LYS A 2 3.50 -24.38 -24.81
CA LYS A 2 3.06 -24.81 -23.48
C LYS A 2 3.91 -24.11 -22.44
N TYR A 3 3.29 -23.55 -21.39
CA TYR A 3 3.95 -22.93 -20.24
C TYR A 3 3.93 -23.87 -19.03
N ASP A 4 4.92 -23.78 -18.17
CA ASP A 4 4.87 -24.43 -16.86
C ASP A 4 3.88 -23.69 -15.94
N TYR A 5 3.88 -22.35 -16.03
CA TYR A 5 3.01 -21.50 -15.21
C TYR A 5 2.33 -20.41 -16.03
N LEU A 6 1.04 -20.23 -15.76
CA LEU A 6 0.29 -19.02 -16.08
C LEU A 6 0.23 -18.17 -14.80
N ILE A 7 0.71 -16.92 -14.87
CA ILE A 7 0.64 -15.98 -13.75
C ILE A 7 -0.30 -14.84 -14.11
N VAL A 8 -1.34 -14.65 -13.32
CA VAL A 8 -2.33 -13.59 -13.50
C VAL A 8 -1.99 -12.41 -12.62
N GLY A 9 -1.62 -11.29 -13.25
CA GLY A 9 -1.20 -10.04 -12.63
C GLY A 9 0.32 -9.84 -12.63
N ALA A 10 0.77 -8.67 -13.08
CA ALA A 10 2.17 -8.24 -13.17
C ALA A 10 2.60 -7.26 -12.06
N GLY A 11 1.91 -7.26 -10.91
CA GLY A 11 2.31 -6.55 -9.69
C GLY A 11 3.39 -7.31 -8.91
N PHE A 12 3.74 -6.85 -7.69
CA PHE A 12 4.78 -7.49 -6.86
C PHE A 12 4.57 -9.00 -6.70
N ALA A 13 3.34 -9.45 -6.44
CA ALA A 13 3.09 -10.88 -6.22
C ALA A 13 3.43 -11.71 -7.46
N GLY A 14 2.88 -11.36 -8.62
CA GLY A 14 3.12 -12.12 -9.85
C GLY A 14 4.55 -12.00 -10.35
N SER A 15 5.13 -10.81 -10.32
CA SER A 15 6.48 -10.57 -10.84
C SER A 15 7.57 -11.27 -10.00
N VAL A 16 7.44 -11.25 -8.66
CA VAL A 16 8.37 -11.99 -7.79
C VAL A 16 8.22 -13.50 -8.01
N ALA A 17 6.99 -14.01 -8.15
CA ALA A 17 6.78 -15.43 -8.44
C ALA A 17 7.37 -15.83 -9.78
N ALA A 18 7.15 -15.04 -10.83
CA ALA A 18 7.70 -15.29 -12.16
C ALA A 18 9.22 -15.33 -12.15
N GLU A 19 9.85 -14.33 -11.57
CA GLU A 19 11.30 -14.24 -11.47
C GLU A 19 11.89 -15.44 -10.70
N ARG A 20 11.32 -15.78 -9.54
CA ARG A 20 11.80 -16.95 -8.77
C ARG A 20 11.67 -18.27 -9.54
N LEU A 21 10.52 -18.47 -10.19
CA LEU A 21 10.28 -19.69 -10.97
C LEU A 21 11.20 -19.80 -12.20
N ALA A 22 11.37 -18.71 -12.93
CA ALA A 22 12.23 -18.68 -14.11
C ALA A 22 13.71 -18.84 -13.75
N SER A 23 14.20 -18.03 -12.78
CA SER A 23 15.62 -17.98 -12.45
C SER A 23 16.11 -19.17 -11.61
N GLN A 24 15.29 -19.71 -10.70
CA GLN A 24 15.72 -20.80 -9.80
C GLN A 24 15.30 -22.19 -10.28
N HIS A 25 14.21 -22.28 -11.04
CA HIS A 25 13.63 -23.56 -11.44
C HIS A 25 13.55 -23.75 -12.96
N ASN A 26 14.11 -22.80 -13.73
CA ASN A 26 14.12 -22.81 -15.20
C ASN A 26 12.73 -23.04 -15.83
N LYS A 27 11.67 -22.51 -15.19
CA LYS A 27 10.27 -22.64 -15.62
C LYS A 27 9.93 -21.67 -16.72
N LYS A 28 9.10 -22.08 -17.68
CA LYS A 28 8.52 -21.21 -18.71
C LYS A 28 7.24 -20.58 -18.17
N ILE A 29 7.18 -19.24 -18.19
CA ILE A 29 6.15 -18.45 -17.55
C ILE A 29 5.45 -17.59 -18.59
N LEU A 30 4.12 -17.59 -18.56
CA LEU A 30 3.31 -16.54 -19.17
C LEU A 30 2.72 -15.68 -18.05
N ILE A 31 3.02 -14.39 -18.05
CA ILE A 31 2.32 -13.39 -17.23
C ILE A 31 1.23 -12.74 -18.07
N VAL A 32 0.02 -12.65 -17.52
CA VAL A 32 -1.10 -11.96 -18.13
C VAL A 32 -1.54 -10.81 -17.24
N GLU A 33 -1.55 -9.60 -17.77
CA GLU A 33 -1.91 -8.38 -17.06
C GLU A 33 -3.01 -7.63 -17.79
N LYS A 34 -4.09 -7.29 -17.07
CA LYS A 34 -5.24 -6.57 -17.65
C LYS A 34 -4.92 -5.13 -18.05
N ARG A 35 -3.95 -4.51 -17.37
CA ARG A 35 -3.50 -3.14 -17.66
C ARG A 35 -2.48 -3.12 -18.80
N ASN A 36 -2.21 -1.92 -19.32
CA ASN A 36 -1.21 -1.68 -20.36
C ASN A 36 0.23 -1.57 -19.83
N HIS A 37 0.47 -1.93 -18.60
CA HIS A 37 1.77 -1.80 -17.93
C HIS A 37 1.99 -2.88 -16.87
N ILE A 38 3.24 -3.16 -16.54
CA ILE A 38 3.69 -3.98 -15.41
C ILE A 38 3.70 -3.18 -14.11
N ALA A 39 4.22 -3.77 -13.03
CA ALA A 39 4.38 -3.20 -11.69
C ALA A 39 3.08 -3.02 -10.87
N GLY A 40 1.91 -3.33 -11.43
CA GLY A 40 0.64 -3.23 -10.71
C GLY A 40 0.42 -1.83 -10.14
N ASN A 41 0.04 -1.72 -8.86
CA ASN A 41 -0.17 -0.41 -8.21
C ASN A 41 1.14 0.35 -7.91
N ALA A 42 2.30 -0.28 -8.01
CA ALA A 42 3.59 0.40 -7.85
C ALA A 42 4.09 1.06 -9.15
N TYR A 43 3.31 0.97 -10.23
CA TYR A 43 3.66 1.58 -11.52
C TYR A 43 3.90 3.08 -11.37
N ASP A 44 5.01 3.51 -11.92
CA ASP A 44 5.42 4.90 -12.04
C ASP A 44 5.81 5.24 -13.48
N GLU A 45 5.61 6.50 -13.83
CA GLU A 45 5.88 7.01 -15.17
C GLU A 45 6.34 8.46 -15.10
N PHE A 46 7.05 8.92 -16.10
CA PHE A 46 7.33 10.35 -16.24
C PHE A 46 6.13 11.06 -16.82
N ASP A 47 5.70 12.12 -16.13
CA ASP A 47 4.66 13.01 -16.67
C ASP A 47 5.21 13.92 -17.78
N GLU A 48 4.33 14.74 -18.37
CA GLU A 48 4.68 15.68 -19.44
C GLU A 48 5.75 16.73 -19.07
N PHE A 49 6.01 16.93 -17.76
CA PHE A 49 7.02 17.83 -17.23
C PHE A 49 8.32 17.09 -16.83
N GLY A 50 8.39 15.79 -17.10
CA GLY A 50 9.54 14.96 -16.78
C GLY A 50 9.67 14.66 -15.29
N ILE A 51 8.59 14.77 -14.50
CA ILE A 51 8.56 14.34 -13.11
C ILE A 51 8.11 12.89 -13.03
N LEU A 52 8.89 12.05 -12.36
CA LEU A 52 8.53 10.66 -12.09
C LEU A 52 7.41 10.64 -11.04
N VAL A 53 6.22 10.22 -11.46
CA VAL A 53 5.00 10.17 -10.64
C VAL A 53 4.52 8.73 -10.46
N HIS A 54 3.95 8.43 -9.29
CA HIS A 54 3.35 7.12 -9.05
C HIS A 54 1.86 7.19 -9.40
N LYS A 55 1.46 6.51 -10.46
CA LYS A 55 0.11 6.61 -11.03
C LYS A 55 -1.00 6.25 -10.05
N TYR A 56 -0.75 5.33 -9.14
CA TYR A 56 -1.71 4.80 -8.18
C TYR A 56 -1.41 5.25 -6.73
N GLY A 57 -0.87 6.47 -6.58
CA GLY A 57 -0.53 7.06 -5.29
C GLY A 57 0.87 6.69 -4.79
N PRO A 58 1.32 7.36 -3.71
CA PRO A 58 2.69 7.22 -3.24
C PRO A 58 2.98 5.80 -2.74
N HIS A 59 3.97 5.16 -3.32
CA HIS A 59 4.51 3.88 -2.90
C HIS A 59 5.91 4.10 -2.33
N ILE A 60 6.09 3.88 -1.04
CA ILE A 60 7.37 4.02 -0.34
C ILE A 60 7.81 2.63 0.12
N PHE A 61 9.02 2.22 -0.28
CA PHE A 61 9.56 0.95 0.18
C PHE A 61 10.15 1.09 1.58
N HIS A 62 9.61 0.29 2.50
CA HIS A 62 10.12 0.17 3.86
C HIS A 62 10.00 -1.28 4.33
N THR A 63 10.97 -1.77 5.10
CA THR A 63 10.94 -3.12 5.65
C THR A 63 11.96 -3.31 6.77
N ASN A 64 11.69 -4.25 7.67
CA ASN A 64 12.68 -4.80 8.60
C ASN A 64 13.29 -6.11 8.09
N SER A 65 12.76 -6.68 7.00
CA SER A 65 13.24 -7.93 6.44
C SER A 65 14.47 -7.72 5.58
N ARG A 66 15.62 -8.22 6.06
CA ARG A 66 16.87 -8.25 5.29
C ARG A 66 16.71 -9.06 4.00
N GLU A 67 16.01 -10.18 4.05
CA GLU A 67 15.78 -11.06 2.89
C GLU A 67 15.05 -10.32 1.76
N VAL A 68 13.97 -9.59 2.10
CA VAL A 68 13.19 -8.82 1.12
C VAL A 68 14.02 -7.69 0.53
N PHE A 69 14.76 -6.96 1.37
CA PHE A 69 15.63 -5.87 0.92
C PHE A 69 16.73 -6.39 -0.03
N GLU A 70 17.47 -7.43 0.36
CA GLU A 70 18.53 -8.03 -0.47
C GLU A 70 18.00 -8.63 -1.77
N TYR A 71 16.80 -9.22 -1.74
CA TYR A 71 16.16 -9.74 -2.93
C TYR A 71 15.85 -8.63 -3.95
N LEU A 72 15.18 -7.58 -3.53
CA LEU A 72 14.83 -6.46 -4.42
C LEU A 72 16.05 -5.65 -4.87
N SER A 73 17.11 -5.60 -4.07
CA SER A 73 18.38 -4.94 -4.41
C SER A 73 19.10 -5.54 -5.62
N LYS A 74 18.69 -6.72 -6.08
CA LYS A 74 19.20 -7.32 -7.33
C LYS A 74 18.71 -6.58 -8.58
N PHE A 75 17.61 -5.84 -8.47
CA PHE A 75 16.89 -5.25 -9.60
C PHE A 75 16.91 -3.72 -9.59
N THR A 76 17.42 -3.10 -8.54
CA THR A 76 17.53 -1.64 -8.45
C THR A 76 18.68 -1.20 -7.56
N GLU A 77 19.21 -0.03 -7.83
CA GLU A 77 19.94 0.77 -6.84
C GLU A 77 18.91 1.51 -5.97
N TRP A 78 19.29 1.78 -4.73
CA TRP A 78 18.42 2.40 -3.77
C TRP A 78 18.87 3.83 -3.43
N ARG A 79 17.90 4.74 -3.36
CA ARG A 79 18.06 6.04 -2.75
C ARG A 79 17.45 6.00 -1.33
N LYS A 80 18.26 6.29 -0.31
CA LYS A 80 17.75 6.40 1.06
C LYS A 80 16.66 7.47 1.12
N TYR A 81 15.53 7.14 1.73
CA TYR A 81 14.40 8.04 1.82
C TYR A 81 13.56 7.72 3.07
N GLU A 82 13.42 8.71 3.94
CA GLU A 82 12.58 8.63 5.13
C GLU A 82 11.31 9.45 4.90
N HIS A 83 10.18 8.77 4.83
CA HIS A 83 8.91 9.41 4.53
C HIS A 83 8.41 10.26 5.69
N LYS A 84 7.99 11.49 5.37
CA LYS A 84 7.39 12.42 6.33
C LYS A 84 6.04 12.89 5.83
N VAL A 85 5.07 12.91 6.73
CA VAL A 85 3.69 13.33 6.49
C VAL A 85 3.31 14.42 7.49
N LEU A 86 2.62 15.45 7.02
CA LEU A 86 2.03 16.46 7.87
C LEU A 86 0.50 16.37 7.78
N ALA A 87 -0.17 16.38 8.92
CA ALA A 87 -1.62 16.58 8.97
C ALA A 87 -1.94 18.06 8.83
N ASN A 88 -2.82 18.39 7.91
CA ASN A 88 -3.45 19.72 7.82
C ASN A 88 -4.75 19.68 8.63
N LEU A 89 -4.76 20.37 9.75
CA LEU A 89 -5.93 20.62 10.57
C LEU A 89 -6.22 22.12 10.54
N ASP A 90 -7.26 22.53 9.82
CA ASP A 90 -7.69 23.92 9.67
C ASP A 90 -6.57 24.88 9.25
N GLY A 91 -5.76 24.47 8.28
CA GLY A 91 -4.63 25.25 7.76
C GLY A 91 -3.34 25.16 8.58
N LYS A 92 -3.36 24.56 9.77
CA LYS A 92 -2.18 24.34 10.59
C LYS A 92 -1.61 22.96 10.33
N LEU A 93 -0.29 22.86 10.22
CA LEU A 93 0.43 21.63 9.91
C LEU A 93 1.02 20.98 11.15
N TYR A 94 0.77 19.68 11.34
CA TYR A 94 1.24 18.87 12.46
C TYR A 94 1.92 17.61 11.96
N PRO A 95 3.05 17.14 12.55
CA PRO A 95 3.63 15.85 12.21
C PRO A 95 2.67 14.69 12.42
N ILE A 96 2.67 13.73 11.48
CA ILE A 96 2.03 12.42 11.60
C ILE A 96 3.09 11.37 11.28
N PRO A 97 3.25 10.35 12.14
CA PRO A 97 2.47 9.96 13.34
C PRO A 97 2.49 11.02 14.45
N ILE A 98 1.41 11.04 15.25
CA ILE A 98 1.32 11.94 16.42
C ILE A 98 2.54 11.70 17.32
N ASN A 99 3.21 12.79 17.71
CA ASN A 99 4.42 12.76 18.50
C ASN A 99 4.47 13.98 19.45
N ARG A 100 5.57 14.14 20.22
CA ARG A 100 5.76 15.27 21.14
C ARG A 100 5.60 16.65 20.47
N THR A 101 6.11 16.79 19.23
CA THR A 101 5.96 18.05 18.46
C THR A 101 4.49 18.33 18.14
N THR A 102 3.72 17.31 17.79
CA THR A 102 2.28 17.42 17.54
C THR A 102 1.55 17.88 18.81
N VAL A 103 1.82 17.22 19.94
CA VAL A 103 1.19 17.54 21.24
C VAL A 103 1.53 18.96 21.69
N ASN A 104 2.83 19.31 21.67
CA ASN A 104 3.29 20.64 22.09
C ASN A 104 2.63 21.74 21.25
N LYS A 105 2.60 21.56 19.92
CA LYS A 105 2.04 22.53 19.01
C LYS A 105 0.52 22.65 19.14
N LEU A 106 -0.19 21.54 19.33
CA LEU A 106 -1.65 21.51 19.40
C LEU A 106 -2.18 22.13 20.71
N TYR A 107 -1.54 21.78 21.82
CA TYR A 107 -2.01 22.17 23.16
C TYR A 107 -1.21 23.31 23.80
N ASN A 108 -0.33 23.96 23.02
CA ASN A 108 0.56 25.01 23.52
C ASN A 108 1.35 24.57 24.77
N LYS A 109 1.93 23.37 24.70
CA LYS A 109 2.76 22.77 25.75
C LYS A 109 4.24 22.91 25.39
N SER A 110 5.10 22.70 26.39
CA SER A 110 6.55 22.75 26.26
C SER A 110 7.20 21.48 26.83
N PHE A 111 6.60 20.31 26.56
CA PHE A 111 7.15 19.02 26.99
C PHE A 111 8.52 18.78 26.36
N THR A 112 9.48 18.37 27.17
CA THR A 112 10.88 18.13 26.75
C THR A 112 11.28 16.67 26.81
N SER A 113 10.54 15.85 27.57
CA SER A 113 10.81 14.42 27.79
C SER A 113 9.68 13.53 27.27
N ASP A 114 10.02 12.26 26.99
CA ASP A 114 9.06 11.22 26.64
C ASP A 114 8.09 10.92 27.79
N LYS A 115 8.59 11.06 29.04
CA LYS A 115 7.77 10.85 30.22
C LYS A 115 6.63 11.86 30.32
N GLU A 116 6.90 13.16 30.13
CA GLU A 116 5.87 14.19 30.17
C GLU A 116 4.76 13.95 29.15
N VAL A 117 5.12 13.50 27.93
CA VAL A 117 4.14 13.18 26.89
C VAL A 117 3.37 11.91 27.22
N SER A 118 4.04 10.91 27.81
CA SER A 118 3.39 9.68 28.28
C SER A 118 2.39 9.98 29.39
N ASP A 119 2.77 10.80 30.39
CA ASP A 119 1.90 11.22 31.49
C ASP A 119 0.69 12.02 30.96
N PHE A 120 0.91 12.86 29.94
CA PHE A 120 -0.17 13.57 29.26
C PHE A 120 -1.14 12.59 28.58
N TYR A 121 -0.65 11.60 27.80
CA TYR A 121 -1.54 10.61 27.20
C TYR A 121 -2.31 9.80 28.25
N GLU A 122 -1.66 9.40 29.36
CA GLU A 122 -2.35 8.73 30.48
C GLU A 122 -3.47 9.61 31.09
N SER A 123 -3.27 10.93 31.15
CA SER A 123 -4.26 11.85 31.73
C SER A 123 -5.48 12.09 30.86
N VAL A 124 -5.37 11.87 29.52
CA VAL A 124 -6.44 12.19 28.55
C VAL A 124 -7.06 10.95 27.91
N ARG A 125 -6.41 9.78 27.98
CA ARG A 125 -6.93 8.55 27.40
C ARG A 125 -8.15 8.05 28.15
N GLU A 126 -9.04 7.39 27.43
CA GLU A 126 -10.18 6.66 27.98
C GLU A 126 -9.91 5.17 27.88
N LYS A 127 -9.81 4.50 29.05
CA LYS A 127 -9.56 3.06 29.10
C LYS A 127 -10.77 2.30 28.53
N ARG A 128 -10.56 1.63 27.41
CA ARG A 128 -11.55 0.75 26.77
C ARG A 128 -11.05 -0.68 26.80
N ASN A 129 -11.88 -1.61 27.24
CA ASN A 129 -11.59 -3.04 27.26
C ASN A 129 -12.91 -3.82 27.16
N PRO A 130 -13.08 -4.70 26.14
CA PRO A 130 -12.11 -5.02 25.09
C PRO A 130 -11.97 -3.94 24.02
N ILE A 131 -10.87 -3.97 23.26
CA ILE A 131 -10.66 -3.14 22.06
C ILE A 131 -11.34 -3.84 20.89
N LEU A 132 -12.42 -3.29 20.37
CA LEU A 132 -13.24 -3.92 19.34
C LEU A 132 -13.04 -3.30 17.96
N ASN A 133 -12.65 -2.04 17.86
CA ASN A 133 -12.63 -1.27 16.63
C ASN A 133 -11.53 -0.22 16.60
N SER A 134 -11.43 0.50 15.48
CA SER A 134 -10.41 1.53 15.25
C SER A 134 -10.58 2.78 16.11
N GLU A 135 -11.78 3.11 16.57
CA GLU A 135 -11.99 4.19 17.53
C GLU A 135 -11.42 3.79 18.90
N ASP A 136 -11.79 2.61 19.39
CA ASP A 136 -11.37 2.13 20.70
C ASP A 136 -9.85 2.14 20.86
N ILE A 137 -9.12 1.66 19.86
CA ILE A 137 -7.65 1.57 19.96
C ILE A 137 -6.99 2.95 20.05
N ILE A 138 -7.52 3.97 19.36
CA ILE A 138 -6.95 5.32 19.38
C ILE A 138 -7.35 6.06 20.66
N VAL A 139 -8.64 6.03 21.02
CA VAL A 139 -9.14 6.68 22.23
C VAL A 139 -8.47 6.10 23.49
N ASN A 140 -8.24 4.78 23.51
CA ASN A 140 -7.50 4.11 24.59
C ASN A 140 -6.02 4.50 24.67
N GLN A 141 -5.43 5.06 23.60
CA GLN A 141 -4.03 5.50 23.59
C GLN A 141 -3.88 6.99 23.88
N VAL A 142 -4.70 7.84 23.27
CA VAL A 142 -4.48 9.30 23.25
C VAL A 142 -5.72 10.13 23.56
N GLY A 143 -6.84 9.50 23.88
CA GLY A 143 -8.10 10.16 24.24
C GLY A 143 -8.91 10.66 23.04
N THR A 144 -10.14 11.09 23.36
CA THR A 144 -11.15 11.48 22.35
C THR A 144 -10.75 12.72 21.56
N ASP A 145 -10.11 13.72 22.17
CA ASP A 145 -9.77 14.95 21.47
C ASP A 145 -8.77 14.75 20.31
N LEU A 146 -7.69 13.99 20.54
CA LEU A 146 -6.74 13.64 19.47
C LEU A 146 -7.34 12.69 18.44
N TYR A 147 -8.20 11.76 18.85
CA TYR A 147 -8.93 10.89 17.95
C TYR A 147 -9.82 11.70 17.00
N GLU A 148 -10.64 12.63 17.52
CA GLU A 148 -11.54 13.43 16.70
C GLU A 148 -10.79 14.33 15.72
N LYS A 149 -9.68 14.96 16.16
CA LYS A 149 -8.89 15.87 15.34
C LYS A 149 -8.09 15.21 14.23
N PHE A 150 -7.53 14.01 14.47
CA PHE A 150 -6.56 13.43 13.52
C PHE A 150 -7.00 12.13 12.86
N PHE A 151 -7.93 11.37 13.47
CA PHE A 151 -8.30 10.04 12.98
C PHE A 151 -9.72 9.97 12.44
N LYS A 152 -10.71 10.44 13.17
CA LYS A 152 -12.13 10.26 12.89
C LYS A 152 -12.52 10.65 11.46
N ASN A 153 -12.35 11.93 11.11
CA ASN A 153 -12.78 12.43 9.81
C ASN A 153 -11.90 11.97 8.66
N TYR A 154 -10.58 11.83 8.89
CA TYR A 154 -9.67 11.27 7.91
C TYR A 154 -10.05 9.83 7.56
N THR A 155 -10.27 8.99 8.58
CA THR A 155 -10.66 7.59 8.41
C THR A 155 -12.03 7.50 7.74
N LYS A 156 -13.00 8.31 8.15
CA LYS A 156 -14.32 8.36 7.51
C LYS A 156 -14.22 8.72 6.03
N LYS A 157 -13.43 9.71 5.65
CA LYS A 157 -13.18 10.03 4.22
C LYS A 157 -12.51 8.87 3.48
N GLN A 158 -11.48 8.25 4.10
CA GLN A 158 -10.72 7.18 3.46
C GLN A 158 -11.57 5.92 3.23
N TRP A 159 -12.46 5.57 4.15
CA TRP A 159 -13.17 4.29 4.14
C TRP A 159 -14.67 4.43 3.88
N GLU A 160 -15.24 5.64 3.95
CA GLU A 160 -16.70 5.92 4.00
C GLU A 160 -17.43 5.14 5.10
N LEU A 161 -16.69 4.72 6.12
CA LEU A 161 -17.14 4.08 7.33
C LEU A 161 -16.62 4.84 8.53
N ASP A 162 -17.40 4.88 9.60
CA ASP A 162 -16.93 5.43 10.85
C ASP A 162 -15.88 4.49 11.48
N PRO A 163 -14.86 5.00 12.19
CA PRO A 163 -13.80 4.17 12.77
C PRO A 163 -14.30 3.04 13.69
N ASN A 164 -15.46 3.20 14.32
CA ASN A 164 -16.07 2.14 15.14
C ASN A 164 -16.66 0.97 14.33
N GLN A 165 -16.73 1.08 13.00
CA GLN A 165 -17.16 0.02 12.08
C GLN A 165 -15.96 -0.71 11.44
N LEU A 166 -14.75 -0.31 11.77
CA LEU A 166 -13.51 -0.82 11.17
C LEU A 166 -12.68 -1.58 12.20
N SER A 167 -11.99 -2.63 11.75
CA SER A 167 -11.06 -3.39 12.57
C SER A 167 -10.04 -2.47 13.28
N PRO A 168 -9.64 -2.76 14.51
CA PRO A 168 -8.60 -2.01 15.24
C PRO A 168 -7.32 -1.80 14.44
N SER A 169 -6.97 -2.73 13.57
CA SER A 169 -5.76 -2.67 12.73
C SER A 169 -5.73 -1.51 11.73
N VAL A 170 -6.87 -0.91 11.39
CA VAL A 170 -6.94 0.19 10.41
C VAL A 170 -6.27 1.45 10.94
N CYS A 171 -6.62 1.90 12.15
CA CYS A 171 -5.99 3.05 12.79
C CYS A 171 -4.76 2.64 13.61
N GLY A 172 -4.77 1.48 14.24
CA GLY A 172 -3.70 0.99 15.12
C GLY A 172 -2.36 0.72 14.42
N ARG A 173 -2.32 0.66 13.10
CA ARG A 173 -1.06 0.58 12.34
C ARG A 173 -0.24 1.88 12.35
N ILE A 174 -0.84 3.00 12.69
CA ILE A 174 -0.17 4.29 12.79
C ILE A 174 0.31 4.44 14.24
N PRO A 175 1.62 4.47 14.50
CA PRO A 175 2.12 4.52 15.87
C PRO A 175 1.80 5.87 16.52
N ILE A 176 1.62 5.85 17.85
CA ILE A 176 1.61 7.03 18.69
C ILE A 176 2.96 7.11 19.37
N ARG A 177 3.59 8.29 19.38
CA ARG A 177 4.96 8.48 19.88
C ARG A 177 5.02 9.51 20.97
N THR A 178 5.98 9.31 21.88
CA THR A 178 6.30 10.26 22.96
C THR A 178 7.50 11.16 22.64
N ASN A 179 8.34 10.73 21.68
CA ASN A 179 9.53 11.45 21.23
C ASN A 179 9.22 12.45 20.08
N THR A 180 10.25 13.02 19.47
CA THR A 180 10.16 13.98 18.36
C THR A 180 10.39 13.36 16.98
N ASP A 181 10.45 12.03 16.87
CA ASP A 181 10.64 11.36 15.59
C ASP A 181 9.42 11.56 14.68
N ASP A 182 9.61 12.30 13.59
CA ASP A 182 8.58 12.66 12.62
C ASP A 182 8.58 11.78 11.35
N ARG A 183 9.41 10.73 11.31
CA ARG A 183 9.39 9.76 10.22
C ARG A 183 8.10 8.95 10.27
N TYR A 184 7.49 8.74 9.11
CA TYR A 184 6.24 7.97 9.05
C TYR A 184 6.47 6.49 9.41
N PHE A 185 7.58 5.91 8.95
CA PHE A 185 8.01 4.54 9.27
C PHE A 185 9.20 4.54 10.22
N THR A 186 9.38 3.44 10.95
CA THR A 186 10.54 3.19 11.83
C THR A 186 11.39 2.00 11.37
N ASP A 187 11.04 1.42 10.23
CA ASP A 187 11.73 0.26 9.67
C ASP A 187 13.20 0.57 9.38
N LYS A 188 14.03 -0.47 9.49
CA LYS A 188 15.47 -0.39 9.28
C LYS A 188 15.83 0.02 7.85
N TYR A 189 15.10 -0.50 6.88
CA TYR A 189 15.30 -0.22 5.45
C TYR A 189 14.17 0.67 4.96
N GLN A 190 14.49 1.91 4.60
CA GLN A 190 13.56 2.90 4.07
C GLN A 190 14.20 3.54 2.84
N PHE A 191 13.68 3.23 1.66
CA PHE A 191 14.31 3.57 0.39
C PHE A 191 13.28 3.81 -0.72
N MET A 192 13.74 4.47 -1.77
CA MET A 192 13.06 4.53 -3.07
C MET A 192 13.96 3.91 -4.13
N PRO A 193 13.42 3.15 -5.10
CA PRO A 193 14.19 2.73 -6.27
C PRO A 193 14.74 3.96 -6.98
N LYS A 194 16.04 3.98 -7.28
CA LYS A 194 16.72 5.15 -7.86
C LYS A 194 16.10 5.59 -9.19
N ASP A 195 15.77 4.63 -10.03
CA ASP A 195 15.21 4.86 -11.37
C ASP A 195 13.69 4.61 -11.44
N GLY A 196 13.02 4.46 -10.27
CA GLY A 196 11.61 4.16 -10.16
C GLY A 196 11.30 2.66 -10.09
N TYR A 197 10.04 2.38 -9.74
CA TYR A 197 9.55 1.00 -9.62
C TYR A 197 9.42 0.32 -10.96
N THR A 198 8.90 0.98 -11.98
CA THR A 198 8.71 0.39 -13.31
C THR A 198 10.03 -0.14 -13.85
N LYS A 199 11.13 0.62 -13.71
CA LYS A 199 12.47 0.17 -14.11
C LYS A 199 12.96 -1.02 -13.28
N MET A 200 12.66 -1.07 -12.00
CA MET A 200 12.96 -2.23 -11.15
C MET A 200 12.21 -3.50 -11.64
N PHE A 201 10.94 -3.36 -11.99
CA PHE A 201 10.14 -4.47 -12.52
C PHE A 201 10.60 -4.91 -13.92
N GLU A 202 10.97 -3.98 -14.80
CA GLU A 202 11.57 -4.31 -16.10
C GLU A 202 12.81 -5.19 -15.93
N LYS A 203 13.72 -4.84 -15.00
CA LYS A 203 14.90 -5.65 -14.71
C LYS A 203 14.55 -7.01 -14.08
N MET A 204 13.56 -7.05 -13.19
CA MET A 204 13.10 -8.28 -12.54
C MET A 204 12.50 -9.27 -13.55
N LEU A 205 11.78 -8.78 -14.54
CA LEU A 205 11.07 -9.59 -15.52
C LEU A 205 11.87 -9.84 -16.81
N ASN A 206 13.07 -9.27 -16.93
CA ASN A 206 13.95 -9.49 -18.08
C ASN A 206 14.63 -10.86 -18.01
N HIS A 207 13.88 -11.90 -18.38
CA HIS A 207 14.35 -13.29 -18.38
C HIS A 207 13.79 -14.02 -19.61
N PRO A 208 14.59 -14.84 -20.32
CA PRO A 208 14.16 -15.51 -21.57
C PRO A 208 12.98 -16.48 -21.39
N ASN A 209 12.76 -16.96 -20.17
CA ASN A 209 11.64 -17.83 -19.84
C ASN A 209 10.38 -17.09 -19.36
N ILE A 210 10.36 -15.78 -19.37
CA ILE A 210 9.20 -14.97 -18.99
C ILE A 210 8.64 -14.24 -20.20
N GLU A 211 7.41 -14.55 -20.55
CA GLU A 211 6.61 -13.85 -21.55
C GLU A 211 5.52 -13.05 -20.86
N ILE A 212 5.20 -11.86 -21.36
CA ILE A 212 4.23 -10.95 -20.75
C ILE A 212 3.20 -10.52 -21.81
N MET A 213 1.92 -10.73 -21.48
CA MET A 213 0.78 -10.22 -22.25
C MET A 213 0.09 -9.13 -21.44
N LEU A 214 0.24 -7.89 -21.90
CA LEU A 214 -0.46 -6.72 -21.37
C LEU A 214 -1.83 -6.54 -22.05
N ASN A 215 -2.68 -5.66 -21.51
CA ASN A 215 -4.03 -5.38 -22.01
C ASN A 215 -4.89 -6.65 -22.19
N THR A 216 -4.67 -7.66 -21.36
CA THR A 216 -5.28 -8.97 -21.53
C THR A 216 -5.91 -9.45 -20.23
N ASP A 217 -7.22 -9.67 -20.24
CA ASP A 217 -7.89 -10.37 -19.15
C ASP A 217 -7.63 -11.88 -19.29
N TYR A 218 -7.21 -12.53 -18.21
CA TYR A 218 -6.88 -13.95 -18.23
C TYR A 218 -8.04 -14.84 -18.68
N LYS A 219 -9.29 -14.42 -18.39
CA LYS A 219 -10.49 -15.18 -18.81
C LYS A 219 -10.65 -15.26 -20.32
N SER A 220 -10.12 -14.28 -21.06
CA SER A 220 -10.20 -14.28 -22.52
C SER A 220 -9.26 -15.28 -23.18
N ILE A 221 -8.22 -15.74 -22.47
CA ILE A 221 -7.18 -16.61 -23.06
C ILE A 221 -7.04 -17.96 -22.35
N ILE A 222 -7.70 -18.17 -21.20
CA ILE A 222 -7.47 -19.33 -20.34
C ILE A 222 -7.78 -20.66 -21.04
N ASN A 223 -8.78 -20.68 -21.92
CA ASN A 223 -9.19 -21.89 -22.64
C ASN A 223 -8.23 -22.27 -23.78
N ASP A 224 -7.53 -21.29 -24.35
CA ASP A 224 -6.62 -21.47 -25.48
C ASP A 224 -5.17 -21.59 -25.06
N THR A 225 -4.85 -21.27 -23.79
CA THR A 225 -3.49 -21.29 -23.23
C THR A 225 -3.21 -22.61 -22.51
N LYS A 226 -2.18 -23.33 -22.96
CA LYS A 226 -1.74 -24.58 -22.28
C LYS A 226 -0.73 -24.28 -21.20
N PHE A 227 -1.04 -24.61 -19.96
CA PHE A 227 -0.16 -24.45 -18.79
C PHE A 227 -0.37 -25.62 -17.79
N ASP A 228 0.61 -25.84 -16.92
CA ASP A 228 0.51 -26.90 -15.91
C ASP A 228 -0.07 -26.37 -14.57
N LYS A 229 0.35 -25.18 -14.14
CA LYS A 229 -0.08 -24.56 -12.89
C LYS A 229 -0.41 -23.08 -13.10
N MET A 230 -1.24 -22.53 -12.21
CA MET A 230 -1.58 -21.10 -12.21
C MET A 230 -1.16 -20.44 -10.89
N ILE A 231 -0.68 -19.21 -10.97
CA ILE A 231 -0.57 -18.30 -9.83
C ILE A 231 -1.51 -17.12 -10.09
N TYR A 232 -2.52 -16.98 -9.23
CA TYR A 232 -3.54 -15.96 -9.36
C TYR A 232 -3.33 -14.86 -8.32
N THR A 233 -3.17 -13.62 -8.74
CA THR A 233 -2.93 -12.47 -7.85
C THR A 233 -4.02 -11.39 -7.88
N GLY A 234 -5.04 -11.58 -8.72
CA GLY A 234 -6.20 -10.70 -8.84
C GLY A 234 -7.23 -10.87 -7.71
N PRO A 235 -8.36 -10.15 -7.77
CA PRO A 235 -9.46 -10.29 -6.82
C PRO A 235 -10.01 -11.72 -6.79
N ILE A 236 -10.07 -12.33 -5.61
CA ILE A 236 -10.48 -13.74 -5.49
C ILE A 236 -11.94 -13.96 -5.89
N ASP A 237 -12.80 -13.01 -5.60
CA ASP A 237 -14.23 -13.04 -5.97
C ASP A 237 -14.42 -13.01 -7.49
N TYR A 238 -13.61 -12.22 -8.22
CA TYR A 238 -13.60 -12.20 -9.68
C TYR A 238 -13.19 -13.55 -10.28
N PHE A 239 -12.24 -14.26 -9.64
CA PHE A 239 -11.86 -15.60 -10.08
C PHE A 239 -13.03 -16.58 -10.05
N PHE A 240 -13.87 -16.49 -9.04
CA PHE A 240 -15.04 -17.36 -8.82
C PHE A 240 -16.36 -16.77 -9.35
N ASP A 241 -16.32 -15.83 -10.29
CA ASP A 241 -17.49 -15.20 -10.91
C ASP A 241 -18.49 -14.65 -9.88
N TYR A 242 -17.95 -14.10 -8.78
CA TYR A 242 -18.71 -13.51 -7.67
C TYR A 242 -19.71 -14.45 -7.01
N LYS A 243 -19.47 -15.75 -7.05
CA LYS A 243 -20.36 -16.84 -6.56
C LYS A 243 -20.90 -16.63 -5.14
N PHE A 244 -20.15 -15.96 -4.25
CA PHE A 244 -20.55 -15.65 -2.87
C PHE A 244 -20.84 -14.17 -2.65
N GLY A 245 -20.98 -13.39 -3.70
CA GLY A 245 -21.12 -11.94 -3.70
C GLY A 245 -19.78 -11.23 -3.91
N LYS A 246 -19.84 -9.96 -4.30
CA LYS A 246 -18.66 -9.15 -4.49
C LYS A 246 -18.02 -8.80 -3.15
N LEU A 247 -16.69 -8.92 -3.07
CA LEU A 247 -15.92 -8.38 -1.97
C LEU A 247 -15.74 -6.87 -2.18
N PRO A 248 -16.02 -6.05 -1.17
CA PRO A 248 -15.83 -4.61 -1.31
C PRO A 248 -14.37 -4.20 -1.25
N TYR A 249 -13.98 -3.28 -2.15
CA TYR A 249 -12.66 -2.67 -2.19
C TYR A 249 -12.80 -1.14 -2.18
N ARG A 250 -11.80 -0.47 -1.64
CA ARG A 250 -11.65 0.97 -1.82
C ARG A 250 -10.78 1.23 -3.03
N SER A 251 -11.19 2.21 -3.79
CA SER A 251 -10.46 2.82 -4.90
C SER A 251 -10.03 4.23 -4.52
N ILE A 252 -9.15 4.81 -5.34
CA ILE A 252 -8.75 6.22 -5.22
C ILE A 252 -8.83 6.84 -6.61
N ARG A 253 -9.52 7.96 -6.71
CA ARG A 253 -9.47 8.84 -7.87
C ARG A 253 -8.40 9.89 -7.63
N PHE A 254 -7.55 10.11 -8.62
CA PHE A 254 -6.46 11.10 -8.56
C PHE A 254 -6.79 12.30 -9.44
N GLU A 255 -6.54 13.49 -8.90
CA GLU A 255 -6.45 14.72 -9.69
C GLU A 255 -5.01 15.23 -9.66
N TRP A 256 -4.46 15.50 -10.83
CA TRP A 256 -3.06 15.90 -10.99
C TRP A 256 -2.95 17.38 -11.26
N LYS A 257 -1.92 18.00 -10.68
CA LYS A 257 -1.56 19.40 -10.97
C LYS A 257 -0.06 19.52 -11.13
N ASN A 258 0.33 20.18 -12.21
CA ASN A 258 1.70 20.55 -12.52
C ASN A 258 1.88 22.03 -12.24
N LEU A 259 2.94 22.38 -11.53
CA LEU A 259 3.18 23.73 -11.05
C LEU A 259 4.60 24.19 -11.40
N LYS A 260 4.75 25.45 -11.81
CA LYS A 260 6.06 26.11 -11.99
C LYS A 260 6.62 26.51 -10.63
N ALA A 261 7.04 25.54 -9.85
CA ALA A 261 7.60 25.72 -8.51
C ALA A 261 8.68 24.66 -8.23
N THR A 262 9.73 25.04 -7.57
CA THR A 262 10.78 24.11 -7.16
C THR A 262 10.34 23.20 -6.02
N LYS A 263 9.41 23.67 -5.19
CA LYS A 263 8.82 22.92 -4.08
C LYS A 263 7.47 23.57 -3.70
N LEU A 264 6.45 22.75 -3.43
CA LEU A 264 5.14 23.19 -2.97
C LEU A 264 4.92 22.86 -1.48
N LEU A 265 5.20 21.62 -1.09
CA LEU A 265 4.89 21.10 0.23
C LEU A 265 6.12 21.11 1.13
N LYS A 266 5.95 21.37 2.44
CA LYS A 266 7.03 21.28 3.44
C LYS A 266 7.49 19.84 3.71
N ALA A 267 6.60 18.86 3.49
CA ALA A 267 6.88 17.43 3.51
C ALA A 267 6.27 16.78 2.26
N THR A 268 6.65 15.57 1.95
CA THR A 268 6.21 14.84 0.75
C THR A 268 4.70 14.75 0.64
N SER A 269 4.00 14.53 1.76
CA SER A 269 2.55 14.39 1.76
C SER A 269 1.90 15.22 2.86
N TYR A 270 0.75 15.80 2.53
CA TYR A 270 -0.16 16.40 3.50
C TYR A 270 -1.44 15.58 3.57
N ASN A 271 -1.79 15.13 4.79
CA ASN A 271 -3.09 14.52 5.08
C ASN A 271 -4.07 15.59 5.56
N PHE A 272 -5.21 15.69 4.92
CA PHE A 272 -6.29 16.62 5.28
C PHE A 272 -7.26 15.94 6.23
N VAL A 273 -7.09 16.20 7.52
CA VAL A 273 -7.79 15.48 8.59
C VAL A 273 -9.14 16.09 8.95
N GLY A 274 -9.43 17.32 8.50
CA GLY A 274 -10.72 18.00 8.67
C GLY A 274 -11.79 17.52 7.68
N GLN A 275 -12.98 18.12 7.75
CA GLN A 275 -14.14 17.81 6.87
C GLN A 275 -14.25 18.75 5.66
N LYS A 276 -13.53 19.87 5.66
CA LYS A 276 -13.66 20.92 4.66
C LYS A 276 -13.27 20.43 3.26
N GLU A 277 -12.17 19.67 3.17
CA GLU A 277 -11.66 19.15 1.92
C GLU A 277 -12.20 17.74 1.67
N GLN A 278 -12.63 17.49 0.42
CA GLN A 278 -13.11 16.15 0.01
C GLN A 278 -11.98 15.16 -0.21
N TYR A 279 -10.77 15.64 -0.59
CA TYR A 279 -9.60 14.80 -0.73
C TYR A 279 -8.97 14.50 0.65
N THR A 280 -8.34 13.34 0.74
CA THR A 280 -7.65 12.91 1.97
C THR A 280 -6.19 13.31 1.98
N ARG A 281 -5.55 13.44 0.82
CA ARG A 281 -4.11 13.66 0.72
C ARG A 281 -3.72 14.49 -0.49
N ILE A 282 -2.64 15.26 -0.33
CA ILE A 282 -1.85 15.81 -1.45
C ILE A 282 -0.44 15.24 -1.34
N THR A 283 0.13 14.76 -2.46
CA THR A 283 1.49 14.22 -2.52
C THR A 283 2.32 14.94 -3.57
N GLU A 284 3.54 15.38 -3.21
CA GLU A 284 4.53 15.99 -4.10
C GLU A 284 5.64 14.97 -4.43
N TYR A 285 5.61 14.41 -5.65
CA TYR A 285 6.38 13.22 -6.00
C TYR A 285 7.88 13.42 -6.06
N LYS A 286 8.37 14.54 -6.58
CA LYS A 286 9.83 14.74 -6.69
C LYS A 286 10.56 14.77 -5.35
N GLN A 287 9.85 15.03 -4.24
CA GLN A 287 10.44 14.88 -2.91
C GLN A 287 10.75 13.41 -2.58
N MET A 288 9.93 12.45 -3.07
CA MET A 288 10.20 11.02 -2.92
C MET A 288 11.30 10.56 -3.88
N THR A 289 11.23 10.96 -5.14
CA THR A 289 12.16 10.51 -6.19
C THR A 289 13.53 11.18 -6.10
N GLY A 290 13.61 12.33 -5.43
CA GLY A 290 14.85 13.12 -5.31
C GLY A 290 15.19 13.92 -6.56
N GLN A 291 14.26 14.07 -7.51
CA GLN A 291 14.48 14.83 -8.72
C GLN A 291 14.64 16.33 -8.44
N ILE A 292 15.58 16.95 -9.17
CA ILE A 292 15.79 18.40 -9.18
C ILE A 292 15.13 18.95 -10.44
N SER A 293 14.12 19.79 -10.27
CA SER A 293 13.38 20.41 -11.37
C SER A 293 12.83 21.78 -10.96
N LYS A 294 12.65 22.67 -11.94
CA LYS A 294 11.99 23.98 -11.76
C LYS A 294 10.46 23.86 -11.71
N THR A 295 9.94 22.68 -12.03
CA THR A 295 8.52 22.33 -11.96
C THR A 295 8.29 21.26 -10.91
N THR A 296 7.05 21.09 -10.44
CA THR A 296 6.66 20.01 -9.55
C THR A 296 5.29 19.48 -9.91
N SER A 297 5.08 18.20 -9.67
CA SER A 297 3.80 17.52 -9.88
C SER A 297 3.26 17.01 -8.56
N VAL A 298 1.98 17.29 -8.33
CA VAL A 298 1.26 16.84 -7.14
C VAL A 298 -0.01 16.10 -7.54
N SER A 299 -0.39 15.12 -6.74
CA SER A 299 -1.70 14.47 -6.83
C SER A 299 -2.56 14.84 -5.63
N TYR A 300 -3.87 14.99 -5.88
CA TYR A 300 -4.94 15.03 -4.88
C TYR A 300 -5.65 13.68 -4.89
N GLU A 301 -5.79 13.07 -3.72
CA GLU A 301 -6.35 11.72 -3.56
C GLU A 301 -7.79 11.79 -3.04
N PHE A 302 -8.74 11.29 -3.83
CA PHE A 302 -10.16 11.20 -3.50
C PHE A 302 -10.55 9.73 -3.34
N PRO A 303 -10.72 9.22 -2.12
CA PRO A 303 -11.17 7.86 -1.91
C PRO A 303 -12.58 7.65 -2.48
N THR A 304 -12.82 6.48 -3.08
CA THR A 304 -14.09 6.14 -3.74
C THR A 304 -14.32 4.63 -3.72
N PHE A 305 -15.56 4.20 -4.00
CA PHE A 305 -15.90 2.80 -4.29
C PHE A 305 -15.92 2.49 -5.80
N VAL A 306 -15.80 3.50 -6.64
CA VAL A 306 -15.84 3.34 -8.09
C VAL A 306 -14.42 3.35 -8.64
N GLY A 307 -14.08 2.36 -9.48
CA GLY A 307 -12.78 2.24 -10.13
C GLY A 307 -12.11 0.91 -9.84
N GLU A 308 -10.77 0.91 -9.90
CA GLU A 308 -9.97 -0.28 -9.68
C GLU A 308 -9.85 -0.63 -8.19
N GLU A 309 -9.65 -1.90 -7.90
CA GLU A 309 -9.51 -2.43 -6.55
C GLU A 309 -8.12 -2.12 -5.97
N PHE A 310 -8.02 -1.16 -5.03
CA PHE A 310 -6.75 -0.84 -4.36
C PHE A 310 -6.60 -1.52 -3.01
N TYR A 311 -7.64 -1.42 -2.16
CA TYR A 311 -7.56 -1.85 -0.77
C TYR A 311 -8.78 -2.69 -0.39
N PRO A 312 -8.58 -3.93 0.11
CA PRO A 312 -9.63 -4.67 0.82
C PRO A 312 -10.14 -3.87 2.02
N ILE A 313 -11.43 -3.96 2.32
CA ILE A 313 -12.03 -3.31 3.48
C ILE A 313 -12.05 -4.30 4.65
N PRO A 314 -11.19 -4.14 5.68
CA PRO A 314 -11.06 -5.08 6.77
C PRO A 314 -12.18 -4.88 7.81
N ASN A 315 -13.19 -5.74 7.76
CA ASN A 315 -14.23 -5.89 8.77
C ASN A 315 -14.72 -7.35 8.82
N ASP A 316 -15.45 -7.71 9.85
CA ASP A 316 -15.88 -9.09 10.10
C ASP A 316 -16.82 -9.63 9.01
N GLU A 317 -17.70 -8.81 8.46
CA GLU A 317 -18.64 -9.20 7.41
C GLU A 317 -17.89 -9.61 6.12
N ASN A 318 -16.96 -8.80 5.69
CA ASN A 318 -16.14 -9.07 4.51
C ASN A 318 -15.24 -10.28 4.72
N ASP A 319 -14.71 -10.46 5.92
CA ASP A 319 -13.92 -11.65 6.29
C ASP A 319 -14.74 -12.93 6.20
N LEU A 320 -16.03 -12.90 6.54
CA LEU A 320 -16.93 -14.06 6.39
C LEU A 320 -17.13 -14.42 4.91
N ILE A 321 -17.31 -13.42 4.03
CA ILE A 321 -17.41 -13.64 2.57
C ILE A 321 -16.09 -14.20 2.04
N TYR A 322 -14.97 -13.59 2.40
CA TYR A 322 -13.64 -14.05 1.98
C TYR A 322 -13.36 -15.49 2.41
N LYS A 323 -13.73 -15.90 3.63
CA LYS A 323 -13.55 -17.27 4.12
C LYS A 323 -14.26 -18.30 3.22
N LYS A 324 -15.42 -17.96 2.64
CA LYS A 324 -16.11 -18.84 1.68
C LYS A 324 -15.27 -19.03 0.40
N TYR A 325 -14.74 -17.93 -0.15
CA TYR A 325 -13.85 -17.98 -1.32
C TYR A 325 -12.56 -18.75 -1.03
N LYS A 326 -11.95 -18.52 0.11
CA LYS A 326 -10.74 -19.23 0.54
C LYS A 326 -10.95 -20.73 0.59
N LYS A 327 -12.09 -21.18 1.17
CA LYS A 327 -12.44 -22.62 1.22
C LYS A 327 -12.59 -23.23 -0.18
N GLU A 328 -13.12 -22.48 -1.15
CA GLU A 328 -13.18 -22.95 -2.54
C GLU A 328 -11.80 -22.98 -3.19
N SER A 329 -10.97 -21.97 -2.97
CA SER A 329 -9.63 -21.91 -3.53
C SER A 329 -8.72 -23.06 -3.06
N GLU A 330 -8.91 -23.53 -1.83
CA GLU A 330 -8.14 -24.66 -1.25
C GLU A 330 -8.43 -26.01 -1.93
N LYS A 331 -9.53 -26.11 -2.68
CA LYS A 331 -9.87 -27.30 -3.48
C LYS A 331 -9.09 -27.38 -4.79
N LEU A 332 -8.56 -26.25 -5.28
CA LEU A 332 -7.88 -26.11 -6.56
C LEU A 332 -6.37 -26.37 -6.41
N LYS A 333 -5.97 -27.65 -6.56
CA LYS A 333 -4.59 -28.11 -6.28
C LYS A 333 -3.51 -27.54 -7.21
N ASN A 334 -3.88 -27.14 -8.42
CA ASN A 334 -2.98 -26.58 -9.44
C ASN A 334 -3.01 -25.03 -9.52
N ILE A 335 -3.75 -24.38 -8.64
CA ILE A 335 -3.86 -22.91 -8.59
C ILE A 335 -3.43 -22.39 -7.22
N LEU A 336 -2.46 -21.48 -7.23
CA LEU A 336 -2.00 -20.77 -6.04
C LEU A 336 -2.59 -19.35 -6.02
N PHE A 337 -3.31 -19.01 -4.98
CA PHE A 337 -3.80 -17.66 -4.71
C PHE A 337 -2.83 -16.95 -3.76
N VAL A 338 -2.22 -15.84 -4.22
CA VAL A 338 -1.24 -15.09 -3.43
C VAL A 338 -1.27 -13.61 -3.77
N GLY A 339 -1.07 -12.76 -2.78
CA GLY A 339 -1.06 -11.30 -2.95
C GLY A 339 -2.26 -10.59 -2.33
N ARG A 340 -2.21 -9.27 -2.35
CA ARG A 340 -3.16 -8.40 -1.62
C ARG A 340 -4.63 -8.69 -1.97
N LEU A 341 -4.95 -8.81 -3.25
CA LEU A 341 -6.33 -8.96 -3.71
C LEU A 341 -6.83 -10.40 -3.57
N SER A 342 -5.99 -11.39 -3.91
CA SER A 342 -6.37 -12.80 -3.84
C SER A 342 -6.40 -13.34 -2.40
N GLU A 343 -5.62 -12.78 -1.48
CA GLU A 343 -5.66 -13.11 -0.06
C GLU A 343 -6.56 -12.16 0.76
N TYR A 344 -7.20 -11.18 0.09
CA TYR A 344 -8.06 -10.16 0.69
C TYR A 344 -7.45 -9.53 1.95
N LYS A 345 -6.16 -9.16 1.87
CA LYS A 345 -5.39 -8.61 3.00
C LYS A 345 -4.73 -7.29 2.66
N TYR A 346 -4.72 -6.39 3.63
CA TYR A 346 -4.06 -5.10 3.52
C TYR A 346 -2.54 -5.24 3.73
N TYR A 347 -1.85 -5.79 2.73
CA TYR A 347 -0.40 -5.96 2.75
C TYR A 347 0.34 -4.69 2.32
N ASN A 348 1.47 -4.40 2.97
CA ASN A 348 2.51 -3.54 2.43
C ASN A 348 3.31 -4.27 1.34
N MET A 349 4.08 -3.54 0.53
CA MET A 349 4.87 -4.11 -0.57
C MET A 349 5.83 -5.21 -0.10
N ASP A 350 6.56 -4.95 0.99
CA ASP A 350 7.51 -5.91 1.57
C ASP A 350 6.84 -7.19 2.05
N GLN A 351 5.65 -7.09 2.62
CA GLN A 351 4.87 -8.24 3.06
C GLN A 351 4.42 -9.11 1.88
N VAL A 352 4.01 -8.47 0.77
CA VAL A 352 3.69 -9.21 -0.46
C VAL A 352 4.93 -9.95 -0.98
N VAL A 353 6.07 -9.26 -1.08
CA VAL A 353 7.33 -9.86 -1.55
C VAL A 353 7.75 -11.02 -0.63
N GLY A 354 7.77 -10.81 0.69
CA GLY A 354 8.13 -11.83 1.66
C GLY A 354 7.20 -13.05 1.61
N ARG A 355 5.88 -12.81 1.44
CA ARG A 355 4.88 -13.86 1.28
C ARG A 355 5.17 -14.74 0.07
N VAL A 356 5.47 -14.12 -1.07
CA VAL A 356 5.77 -14.87 -2.30
C VAL A 356 7.08 -15.62 -2.19
N LEU A 357 8.16 -15.01 -1.66
CA LEU A 357 9.44 -15.68 -1.44
C LEU A 357 9.30 -16.93 -0.57
N GLN A 358 8.51 -16.86 0.50
CA GLN A 358 8.24 -18.03 1.36
C GLN A 358 7.43 -19.10 0.64
N THR A 359 6.43 -18.69 -0.15
CA THR A 359 5.54 -19.61 -0.84
C THR A 359 6.28 -20.36 -1.96
N THR A 360 7.13 -19.66 -2.71
CA THR A 360 7.94 -20.26 -3.77
C THR A 360 8.95 -21.26 -3.21
N LYS A 361 9.55 -20.99 -2.06
CA LYS A 361 10.46 -21.95 -1.38
C LYS A 361 9.76 -23.23 -0.93
N LYS A 362 8.50 -23.16 -0.50
CA LYS A 362 7.76 -24.30 0.07
C LYS A 362 7.10 -25.20 -0.98
N ASN A 363 6.52 -24.61 -2.01
CA ASN A 363 5.61 -25.31 -2.93
C ASN A 363 6.25 -25.68 -4.28
N MET A 364 7.53 -25.43 -4.45
CA MET A 364 8.23 -25.59 -5.74
C MET A 364 9.48 -26.49 -5.66
N LYS A 365 9.50 -27.34 -4.64
CA LYS A 365 10.45 -28.46 -4.57
C LYS A 365 9.99 -29.62 -5.44
#